data_092dda42df6f27514ab7b93cceca7ff0
#
_entry.id   092dda42df6f27514ab7b93cceca7ff0
#
_cell.length_a   1.000
_cell.length_b   1.000
_cell.length_c   1.000
_cell.angle_alpha   90.00
_cell.angle_beta   90.00
_cell.angle_gamma   90.00
#
_symmetry.space_group_name_H-M   'P 1'
#
loop_
_entity.id
_entity.type
_entity.pdbx_description
1 polymer ?
#
loop_
_entity_poly.entity_id
_entity_poly.type
_entity_poly.pdbx_seq_one_letter_code
_entity_poly.pdbx_strand_id
1 'polypeptide(L)'
;MKKVFFIAFLAVASLGELNAQEGVLNGGFNIGVPTGDASDISNLTLGAELNYMFPVADGFTLGPSVQYSHFFGKDVDLIGGGTLEVSDASFLPISGAARFNVSEKFVVGANIGYAVGLDENNDGGFYYRPIVGYKIGGTTQLNLSYSGISNDGTNISNVSLGVMFGL
;
A
#
# COMPACT_ATOMS: atom_id res chain seq x y z
N MET A 1 20.48 7.68 7.07
CA MET A 1 19.09 7.20 6.94
C MET A 1 18.21 7.56 8.15
N LYS A 2 18.65 7.40 9.43
CA LYS A 2 17.84 7.79 10.63
C LYS A 2 17.39 9.25 10.68
N LYS A 3 18.18 10.21 10.13
CA LYS A 3 17.86 11.64 10.13
C LYS A 3 16.74 12.01 9.14
N VAL A 4 16.61 11.31 8.01
CA VAL A 4 15.55 11.54 7.01
C VAL A 4 14.20 11.05 7.54
N PHE A 5 14.18 9.94 8.27
CA PHE A 5 12.98 9.44 8.94
C PHE A 5 12.45 10.40 10.01
N PHE A 6 13.35 11.03 10.75
CA PHE A 6 12.99 11.99 11.80
C PHE A 6 12.42 13.29 11.21
N ILE A 7 12.96 13.74 10.07
CA ILE A 7 12.46 14.94 9.35
C ILE A 7 11.10 14.68 8.73
N ALA A 8 10.88 13.49 8.14
CA ALA A 8 9.57 13.11 7.60
C ALA A 8 8.52 12.99 8.71
N PHE A 9 8.86 12.44 9.87
CA PHE A 9 7.98 12.36 11.04
C PHE A 9 7.66 13.74 11.61
N LEU A 10 8.65 14.65 11.68
CA LEU A 10 8.42 16.04 12.14
C LEU A 10 7.55 16.84 11.16
N ALA A 11 7.73 16.64 9.84
CA ALA A 11 6.91 17.28 8.82
C ALA A 11 5.44 16.83 8.91
N VAL A 12 5.18 15.56 9.21
CA VAL A 12 3.81 15.04 9.46
C VAL A 12 3.25 15.58 10.79
N ALA A 13 4.08 15.71 11.82
CA ALA A 13 3.65 16.26 13.12
C ALA A 13 3.33 17.77 13.08
N SER A 14 4.02 18.54 12.21
CA SER A 14 3.75 19.97 12.03
C SER A 14 2.46 20.28 11.23
N LEU A 15 1.86 19.29 10.57
CA LEU A 15 0.56 19.43 9.91
C LEU A 15 -0.61 19.41 10.92
N GLY A 16 -0.37 19.04 12.18
CA GLY A 16 -1.39 18.97 13.23
C GLY A 16 -1.97 20.32 13.68
N GLU A 17 -1.44 21.46 13.20
CA GLU A 17 -1.98 22.79 13.52
C GLU A 17 -2.89 23.38 12.42
N LEU A 18 -3.09 22.66 11.31
CA LEU A 18 -3.95 23.10 10.22
C LEU A 18 -5.39 22.66 10.44
N ASN A 19 -6.16 23.54 11.10
CA ASN A 19 -7.62 23.49 11.25
C ASN A 19 -8.21 22.20 11.85
N ALA A 20 -8.93 22.35 12.93
CA ALA A 20 -9.60 21.38 13.78
C ALA A 20 -10.71 20.55 13.11
N GLN A 21 -10.47 20.00 11.91
CA GLN A 21 -11.31 18.95 11.37
C GLN A 21 -10.72 17.61 11.81
N GLU A 22 -11.51 16.84 12.54
CA GLU A 22 -11.09 15.51 13.01
C GLU A 22 -10.72 14.65 11.80
N GLY A 23 -9.51 14.07 11.85
CA GLY A 23 -9.09 13.07 10.86
C GLY A 23 -9.92 11.80 10.99
N VAL A 24 -10.00 11.04 9.92
CA VAL A 24 -10.73 9.76 9.88
C VAL A 24 -9.72 8.62 9.87
N LEU A 25 -9.85 7.72 10.86
CA LEU A 25 -9.15 6.45 10.85
C LEU A 25 -9.88 5.51 9.88
N ASN A 26 -9.14 4.88 8.98
CA ASN A 26 -9.70 3.88 8.08
C ASN A 26 -8.91 2.58 8.20
N GLY A 27 -9.62 1.47 8.11
CA GLY A 27 -9.05 0.13 8.03
C GLY A 27 -9.58 -0.62 6.83
N GLY A 28 -8.76 -1.46 6.22
CA GLY A 28 -9.18 -2.19 5.04
C GLY A 28 -8.33 -3.40 4.73
N PHE A 29 -8.85 -4.21 3.81
CA PHE A 29 -8.19 -5.41 3.31
C PHE A 29 -8.17 -5.39 1.79
N ASN A 30 -7.18 -6.05 1.20
CA ASN A 30 -7.09 -6.22 -0.23
C ASN A 30 -6.60 -7.61 -0.61
N ILE A 31 -7.01 -8.04 -1.79
CA ILE A 31 -6.55 -9.25 -2.45
C ILE A 31 -6.06 -8.86 -3.85
N GLY A 32 -4.95 -9.44 -4.29
CA GLY A 32 -4.35 -9.04 -5.54
C GLY A 32 -3.64 -10.16 -6.26
N VAL A 33 -3.28 -9.85 -7.50
CA VAL A 33 -2.50 -10.71 -8.37
C VAL A 33 -1.15 -10.02 -8.61
N PRO A 34 -0.03 -10.71 -8.33
CA PRO A 34 1.30 -10.21 -8.68
C PRO A 34 1.44 -9.92 -10.17
N THR A 35 2.25 -8.93 -10.50
CA THR A 35 2.53 -8.50 -11.87
C THR A 35 4.04 -8.29 -12.08
N GLY A 36 4.48 -8.24 -13.33
CA GLY A 36 5.91 -8.12 -13.64
C GLY A 36 6.71 -9.29 -13.08
N ASP A 37 7.91 -9.06 -12.59
CA ASP A 37 8.83 -10.09 -12.07
C ASP A 37 8.22 -10.89 -10.90
N ALA A 38 7.34 -10.27 -10.12
CA ALA A 38 6.65 -10.95 -9.03
C ALA A 38 5.68 -12.04 -9.50
N SER A 39 5.15 -11.95 -10.72
CA SER A 39 4.24 -12.95 -11.27
C SER A 39 4.94 -14.28 -11.60
N ASP A 40 6.25 -14.28 -11.73
CA ASP A 40 7.02 -15.49 -11.99
C ASP A 40 7.18 -16.37 -10.73
N ILE A 41 7.13 -15.75 -9.55
CA ILE A 41 7.42 -16.38 -8.26
C ILE A 41 6.24 -16.38 -7.28
N SER A 42 5.15 -15.66 -7.59
CA SER A 42 3.97 -15.56 -6.71
C SER A 42 2.69 -15.52 -7.56
N ASN A 43 1.60 -16.01 -7.02
CA ASN A 43 0.31 -16.07 -7.72
C ASN A 43 -0.82 -15.33 -6.99
N LEU A 44 -0.62 -14.96 -5.74
CA LEU A 44 -1.63 -14.31 -4.91
C LEU A 44 -0.98 -13.33 -3.96
N THR A 45 -1.65 -12.20 -3.71
CA THR A 45 -1.28 -11.28 -2.63
C THR A 45 -2.47 -11.01 -1.73
N LEU A 46 -2.22 -10.90 -0.44
CA LEU A 46 -3.17 -10.42 0.55
C LEU A 46 -2.58 -9.21 1.29
N GLY A 47 -3.42 -8.27 1.65
CA GLY A 47 -2.99 -7.11 2.41
C GLY A 47 -4.03 -6.59 3.38
N ALA A 48 -3.54 -5.96 4.44
CA ALA A 48 -4.34 -5.19 5.39
C ALA A 48 -3.73 -3.80 5.56
N GLU A 49 -4.54 -2.76 5.55
CA GLU A 49 -4.11 -1.35 5.62
C GLU A 49 -4.83 -0.63 6.75
N LEU A 50 -4.08 0.21 7.46
CA LEU A 50 -4.62 1.24 8.34
C LEU A 50 -4.07 2.59 7.88
N ASN A 51 -4.94 3.59 7.79
CA ASN A 51 -4.53 4.95 7.53
C ASN A 51 -5.36 5.95 8.34
N TYR A 52 -4.76 7.10 8.64
CA TYR A 52 -5.44 8.20 9.31
C TYR A 52 -5.40 9.43 8.41
N MET A 53 -6.56 9.84 7.89
CA MET A 53 -6.67 10.84 6.83
C MET A 53 -7.22 12.15 7.36
N PHE A 54 -6.46 13.22 7.19
CA PHE A 54 -6.84 14.59 7.54
C PHE A 54 -7.38 15.32 6.31
N PRO A 55 -8.53 15.99 6.39
CA PRO A 55 -8.97 16.91 5.35
C PRO A 55 -8.07 18.16 5.35
N VAL A 56 -7.44 18.44 4.21
CA VAL A 56 -6.51 19.58 4.06
C VAL A 56 -7.04 20.63 3.05
N ALA A 57 -7.98 20.23 2.19
CA ALA A 57 -8.73 21.09 1.28
C ALA A 57 -10.04 20.41 0.88
N ASP A 58 -10.92 21.15 0.21
CA ASP A 58 -12.18 20.60 -0.30
C ASP A 58 -11.93 19.38 -1.20
N GLY A 59 -12.45 18.23 -0.76
CA GLY A 59 -12.30 16.97 -1.46
C GLY A 59 -10.90 16.36 -1.41
N PHE A 60 -9.94 16.96 -0.71
CA PHE A 60 -8.57 16.47 -0.64
C PHE A 60 -8.16 16.12 0.80
N THR A 61 -7.68 14.90 1.00
CA THR A 61 -7.20 14.39 2.29
C THR A 61 -5.78 13.85 2.17
N LEU A 62 -5.00 14.06 3.24
CA LEU A 62 -3.63 13.55 3.40
C LEU A 62 -3.51 12.85 4.75
N GLY A 63 -2.60 11.87 4.84
CA GLY A 63 -2.27 11.27 6.12
C GLY A 63 -1.30 10.11 6.06
N PRO A 64 -0.88 9.60 7.20
CA PRO A 64 -0.04 8.41 7.29
C PRO A 64 -0.84 7.14 6.97
N SER A 65 -0.15 6.18 6.38
CA SER A 65 -0.68 4.85 6.10
C SER A 65 0.38 3.80 6.43
N VAL A 66 -0.07 2.71 7.03
CA VAL A 66 0.71 1.49 7.22
C VAL A 66 -0.08 0.32 6.63
N GLN A 67 0.62 -0.53 5.90
CA GLN A 67 0.02 -1.69 5.27
C GLN A 67 0.88 -2.93 5.58
N TYR A 68 0.25 -4.06 5.78
CA TYR A 68 0.88 -5.38 5.66
C TYR A 68 0.56 -5.94 4.29
N SER A 69 1.55 -6.48 3.59
CA SER A 69 1.40 -7.12 2.28
C SER A 69 2.12 -8.45 2.28
N HIS A 70 1.40 -9.52 1.94
CA HIS A 70 1.91 -10.87 1.86
C HIS A 70 1.77 -11.42 0.45
N PHE A 71 2.86 -11.88 -0.12
CA PHE A 71 2.96 -12.51 -1.44
C PHE A 71 3.15 -14.01 -1.23
N PHE A 72 2.20 -14.79 -1.68
CA PHE A 72 2.28 -16.25 -1.61
C PHE A 72 3.19 -16.77 -2.71
N GLY A 73 4.28 -17.42 -2.32
CA GLY A 73 5.18 -18.10 -3.24
C GLY A 73 4.49 -19.18 -4.05
N LYS A 74 4.96 -19.45 -5.25
CA LYS A 74 4.49 -20.56 -6.06
C LYS A 74 5.64 -21.47 -6.43
N ASP A 75 5.34 -22.74 -6.56
CA ASP A 75 6.27 -23.74 -7.05
C ASP A 75 6.56 -23.51 -8.55
N VAL A 76 7.82 -23.57 -8.92
CA VAL A 76 8.27 -23.43 -10.31
C VAL A 76 8.86 -24.76 -10.79
N ASP A 77 8.26 -25.32 -11.82
CA ASP A 77 8.78 -26.54 -12.44
C ASP A 77 10.06 -26.27 -13.21
N LEU A 78 11.11 -27.05 -12.93
CA LEU A 78 12.40 -26.94 -13.60
C LEU A 78 12.43 -27.75 -14.90
N ILE A 79 13.05 -27.18 -15.96
CA ILE A 79 13.32 -27.88 -17.21
C ILE A 79 14.32 -29.01 -16.93
N GLY A 80 13.83 -30.25 -16.91
CA GLY A 80 14.65 -31.43 -16.57
C GLY A 80 14.11 -32.28 -15.43
N GLY A 81 12.98 -31.90 -14.88
CA GLY A 81 12.29 -32.57 -13.76
C GLY A 81 12.80 -32.08 -12.40
N GLY A 82 11.86 -31.74 -11.56
CA GLY A 82 12.05 -31.16 -10.23
C GLY A 82 11.22 -29.90 -10.06
N THR A 83 10.86 -29.58 -8.83
CA THR A 83 10.08 -28.38 -8.45
C THR A 83 10.93 -27.53 -7.53
N LEU A 84 11.02 -26.24 -7.81
CA LEU A 84 11.61 -25.25 -6.92
C LEU A 84 10.49 -24.61 -6.09
N GLU A 85 10.49 -24.86 -4.80
CA GLU A 85 9.61 -24.14 -3.87
C GLU A 85 10.12 -22.70 -3.70
N VAL A 86 9.28 -21.71 -4.03
CA VAL A 86 9.55 -20.31 -3.80
C VAL A 86 8.89 -19.91 -2.48
N SER A 87 9.70 -19.39 -1.57
CA SER A 87 9.22 -18.91 -0.27
C SER A 87 8.28 -17.70 -0.42
N ASP A 88 7.34 -17.58 0.51
CA ASP A 88 6.51 -16.39 0.65
C ASP A 88 7.36 -15.15 0.94
N ALA A 89 6.84 -13.99 0.56
CA ALA A 89 7.47 -12.70 0.87
C ALA A 89 6.48 -11.76 1.54
N SER A 90 6.92 -11.14 2.63
CA SER A 90 6.10 -10.22 3.41
C SER A 90 6.75 -8.84 3.51
N PHE A 91 5.92 -7.81 3.44
CA PHE A 91 6.34 -6.42 3.50
C PHE A 91 5.46 -5.61 4.44
N LEU A 92 6.05 -4.57 5.04
CA LEU A 92 5.37 -3.55 5.81
C LEU A 92 5.58 -2.17 5.17
N PRO A 93 4.78 -1.77 4.18
CA PRO A 93 4.77 -0.42 3.64
C PRO A 93 4.37 0.61 4.70
N ILE A 94 5.23 1.61 4.90
CA ILE A 94 4.97 2.81 5.69
C ILE A 94 5.01 4.00 4.74
N SER A 95 3.91 4.72 4.62
CA SER A 95 3.73 5.69 3.54
C SER A 95 2.93 6.92 3.94
N GLY A 96 3.09 8.00 3.19
CA GLY A 96 2.13 9.08 3.09
C GLY A 96 1.06 8.72 2.08
N ALA A 97 -0.20 8.94 2.45
CA ALA A 97 -1.37 8.69 1.61
C ALA A 97 -2.03 10.01 1.23
N ALA A 98 -2.40 10.16 -0.04
CA ALA A 98 -3.17 11.28 -0.56
C ALA A 98 -4.42 10.77 -1.26
N ARG A 99 -5.56 11.42 -1.03
CA ARG A 99 -6.84 11.09 -1.67
C ARG A 99 -7.53 12.35 -2.15
N PHE A 100 -8.10 12.27 -3.34
CA PHE A 100 -8.89 13.33 -3.94
C PHE A 100 -10.26 12.80 -4.38
N ASN A 101 -11.33 13.40 -3.89
CA ASN A 101 -12.69 13.09 -4.30
C ASN A 101 -12.97 13.74 -5.67
N VAL A 102 -12.90 12.97 -6.74
CA VAL A 102 -13.21 13.42 -8.11
C VAL A 102 -14.70 13.71 -8.26
N SER A 103 -15.51 12.97 -7.52
CA SER A 103 -16.96 13.15 -7.41
C SER A 103 -17.45 12.64 -6.05
N GLU A 104 -18.76 12.69 -5.81
CA GLU A 104 -19.34 12.14 -4.57
C GLU A 104 -19.01 10.65 -4.35
N LYS A 105 -18.84 9.90 -5.45
CA LYS A 105 -18.60 8.45 -5.40
C LYS A 105 -17.18 8.04 -5.77
N PHE A 106 -16.48 8.81 -6.60
CA PHE A 106 -15.15 8.44 -7.09
C PHE A 106 -14.04 9.16 -6.35
N VAL A 107 -13.04 8.39 -5.95
CA VAL A 107 -11.83 8.84 -5.28
C VAL A 107 -10.63 8.39 -6.09
N VAL A 108 -9.66 9.27 -6.30
CA VAL A 108 -8.34 8.89 -6.81
C VAL A 108 -7.30 9.22 -5.75
N GLY A 109 -6.20 8.49 -5.74
CA GLY A 109 -5.17 8.76 -4.78
C GLY A 109 -3.91 7.95 -5.00
N ALA A 110 -2.95 8.18 -4.11
CA ALA A 110 -1.71 7.41 -4.09
C ALA A 110 -1.16 7.32 -2.67
N ASN A 111 -0.41 6.24 -2.42
CA ASN A 111 0.47 6.10 -1.27
C ASN A 111 1.91 6.10 -1.77
N ILE A 112 2.80 6.83 -1.10
CA ILE A 112 4.23 6.89 -1.41
C ILE A 112 5.02 6.77 -0.11
N GLY A 113 6.03 5.89 -0.09
CA GLY A 113 6.81 5.64 1.11
C GLY A 113 7.90 4.59 0.94
N TYR A 114 8.07 3.79 1.95
CA TYR A 114 9.03 2.69 1.97
C TYR A 114 8.37 1.42 2.50
N ALA A 115 8.57 0.32 1.81
CA ALA A 115 8.16 -1.01 2.25
C ALA A 115 9.35 -1.68 2.96
N VAL A 116 9.19 -1.98 4.24
CA VAL A 116 10.17 -2.76 4.99
C VAL A 116 9.94 -4.23 4.68
N GLY A 117 10.98 -4.96 4.25
CA GLY A 117 10.94 -6.41 4.14
C GLY A 117 10.90 -7.05 5.53
N LEU A 118 10.06 -8.06 5.71
CA LEU A 118 9.89 -8.74 6.99
C LEU A 118 10.60 -10.10 7.05
N ASP A 119 11.00 -10.63 5.90
CA ASP A 119 11.67 -11.92 5.79
C ASP A 119 13.20 -11.75 5.72
N GLU A 120 13.95 -12.81 6.01
CA GLU A 120 15.42 -12.81 5.92
C GLU A 120 15.86 -12.52 4.48
N ASN A 121 16.86 -11.64 4.34
CA ASN A 121 17.39 -11.16 3.05
C ASN A 121 16.40 -10.34 2.19
N ASN A 122 15.35 -9.82 2.79
CA ASN A 122 14.42 -8.90 2.15
C ASN A 122 14.65 -7.47 2.65
N ASP A 123 15.42 -6.68 1.90
CA ASP A 123 15.76 -5.29 2.28
C ASP A 123 14.59 -4.30 2.10
N GLY A 124 13.49 -4.75 1.50
CA GLY A 124 12.37 -3.88 1.15
C GLY A 124 12.72 -2.91 0.02
N GLY A 125 12.02 -1.77 -0.08
CA GLY A 125 12.29 -0.82 -1.15
C GLY A 125 11.37 0.40 -1.16
N PHE A 126 11.56 1.26 -2.16
CA PHE A 126 10.68 2.38 -2.41
C PHE A 126 9.29 1.87 -2.77
N TYR A 127 8.29 2.35 -2.04
CA TYR A 127 6.89 1.93 -2.19
C TYR A 127 6.07 3.03 -2.86
N TYR A 128 5.26 2.63 -3.84
CA TYR A 128 4.25 3.48 -4.46
C TYR A 128 2.98 2.68 -4.75
N ARG A 129 1.81 3.33 -4.61
CA ARG A 129 0.51 2.68 -4.84
C ARG A 129 -0.53 3.69 -5.30
N PRO A 130 -0.73 3.90 -6.62
CA PRO A 130 -1.90 4.58 -7.16
C PRO A 130 -3.17 3.78 -6.87
N ILE A 131 -4.27 4.51 -6.60
CA ILE A 131 -5.56 3.95 -6.17
C ILE A 131 -6.69 4.67 -6.89
N VAL A 132 -7.67 3.89 -7.32
CA VAL A 132 -8.99 4.38 -7.70
C VAL A 132 -10.01 3.76 -6.77
N GLY A 133 -10.80 4.59 -6.09
CA GLY A 133 -11.81 4.18 -5.13
C GLY A 133 -13.23 4.49 -5.60
N TYR A 134 -14.17 3.64 -5.21
CA TYR A 134 -15.60 3.85 -5.41
C TYR A 134 -16.33 3.71 -4.07
N LYS A 135 -16.98 4.77 -3.61
CA LYS A 135 -17.77 4.78 -2.37
C LYS A 135 -19.10 4.07 -2.61
N ILE A 136 -19.33 2.98 -1.89
CA ILE A 136 -20.55 2.16 -2.02
C ILE A 136 -21.62 2.50 -0.99
N GLY A 137 -21.32 3.36 -0.03
CA GLY A 137 -22.26 3.88 0.97
C GLY A 137 -21.62 4.02 2.35
N GLY A 138 -22.15 4.93 3.14
CA GLY A 138 -21.63 5.24 4.47
C GLY A 138 -20.13 5.53 4.46
N THR A 139 -19.39 4.74 5.22
CA THR A 139 -17.93 4.85 5.33
C THR A 139 -17.18 3.81 4.50
N THR A 140 -17.86 3.07 3.59
CA THR A 140 -17.27 1.95 2.86
C THR A 140 -16.86 2.36 1.44
N GLN A 141 -15.64 2.01 1.06
CA GLN A 141 -15.05 2.27 -0.24
C GLN A 141 -14.43 1.00 -0.83
N LEU A 142 -14.75 0.68 -2.08
CA LEU A 142 -14.01 -0.29 -2.88
C LEU A 142 -12.82 0.37 -3.54
N ASN A 143 -11.68 -0.31 -3.58
CA ASN A 143 -10.44 0.18 -4.15
C ASN A 143 -9.90 -0.77 -5.21
N LEU A 144 -9.57 -0.23 -6.37
CA LEU A 144 -8.65 -0.83 -7.32
C LEU A 144 -7.30 -0.14 -7.17
N SER A 145 -6.23 -0.89 -6.99
CA SER A 145 -4.90 -0.32 -6.86
C SER A 145 -3.84 -1.15 -7.59
N TYR A 146 -2.79 -0.46 -7.98
CA TYR A 146 -1.53 -1.06 -8.40
C TYR A 146 -0.49 -0.69 -7.36
N SER A 147 0.28 -1.63 -6.85
CA SER A 147 1.39 -1.31 -5.95
C SER A 147 2.71 -1.81 -6.52
N GLY A 148 3.77 -1.06 -6.25
CA GLY A 148 5.13 -1.44 -6.59
C GLY A 148 6.09 -1.18 -5.44
N ILE A 149 7.01 -2.12 -5.24
CA ILE A 149 8.15 -2.02 -4.32
C ILE A 149 9.40 -2.15 -5.17
N SER A 150 10.18 -1.08 -5.25
CA SER A 150 11.37 -1.01 -6.11
C SER A 150 12.63 -0.93 -5.27
N ASN A 151 13.59 -1.85 -5.52
CA ASN A 151 14.90 -1.88 -4.89
C ASN A 151 15.93 -2.41 -5.88
N ASP A 152 17.00 -1.64 -6.11
CA ASP A 152 18.20 -2.00 -6.90
C ASP A 152 17.95 -2.78 -8.19
N GLY A 153 16.94 -2.36 -8.97
CA GLY A 153 16.60 -2.95 -10.26
C GLY A 153 15.55 -4.07 -10.22
N THR A 154 15.12 -4.47 -9.04
CA THR A 154 13.99 -5.41 -8.87
C THR A 154 12.71 -4.62 -8.57
N ASN A 155 11.60 -5.00 -9.19
CA ASN A 155 10.30 -4.39 -8.96
C ASN A 155 9.25 -5.45 -8.64
N ILE A 156 8.88 -5.54 -7.37
CA ILE A 156 7.82 -6.44 -6.90
C ILE A 156 6.51 -5.66 -6.98
N SER A 157 5.60 -6.09 -7.82
CA SER A 157 4.35 -5.36 -8.07
C SER A 157 3.12 -6.25 -8.08
N ASN A 158 1.96 -5.65 -7.82
CA ASN A 158 0.67 -6.33 -7.90
C ASN A 158 -0.48 -5.36 -8.26
N VAL A 159 -1.52 -5.92 -8.86
CA VAL A 159 -2.84 -5.28 -9.00
C VAL A 159 -3.76 -5.88 -7.95
N SER A 160 -4.47 -5.05 -7.20
CA SER A 160 -5.34 -5.53 -6.13
C SER A 160 -6.69 -4.84 -6.09
N LEU A 161 -7.69 -5.61 -5.66
CA LEU A 161 -9.01 -5.13 -5.24
C LEU A 161 -9.06 -5.14 -3.72
N GLY A 162 -9.65 -4.10 -3.14
CA GLY A 162 -9.76 -3.97 -1.70
C GLY A 162 -11.04 -3.31 -1.26
N VAL A 163 -11.31 -3.43 0.03
CA VAL A 163 -12.37 -2.71 0.72
C VAL A 163 -11.76 -1.93 1.87
N MET A 164 -12.18 -0.69 2.02
CA MET A 164 -11.78 0.22 3.09
C MET A 164 -13.00 0.70 3.84
N PHE A 165 -12.89 0.77 5.16
CA PHE A 165 -13.93 1.23 6.06
C PHE A 165 -13.41 2.40 6.89
N GLY A 166 -14.19 3.48 7.00
CA GLY A 166 -13.98 4.51 8.01
C GLY A 166 -14.45 3.98 9.36
N LEU A 167 -13.62 4.08 10.37
CA LEU A 167 -13.79 3.56 11.73
C LEU A 167 -14.25 4.65 12.69
#